data_90e75bf5e198b5e7bd2ff5201c46513c
#
_entry.id   90e75bf5e198b5e7bd2ff5201c46513c
#
_cell.length_a   1.000
_cell.length_b   1.000
_cell.length_c   1.000
_cell.angle_alpha   90.00
_cell.angle_beta   90.00
_cell.angle_gamma   90.00
#
_symmetry.space_group_name_H-M   'P 1'
#
loop_
_entity.id
_entity.type
_entity.pdbx_description
1 polymer ?
#
loop_
_entity_poly.entity_id
_entity_poly.type
_entity_poly.pdbx_seq_one_letter_code
_entity_poly.pdbx_strand_id
1 'polypeptide(L)'
;RQSLSLTREEASQRTGLARSTLSKIENEQISPTFTAVQKLANGLQIDIPQLFAKPRSAMASGRRVLTKSGEGTPHPTSTYEHELLSTELARKKMVPFKTRVRARSFDDFGDWVRHEGEEFLLVLEGELALYTEFYEPVAMVAGDSMYYDANMGHALVSLSEVDALVLW
;
A
#
# COMPACT_ATOMS: atom_id res chain seq x y z
N ARG A 1 -8.81 17.85 12.53
CA ARG A 1 -8.76 18.18 13.95
C ARG A 1 -9.68 17.27 14.78
N GLN A 2 -10.95 17.12 14.41
CA GLN A 2 -11.91 16.26 15.13
C GLN A 2 -11.45 14.79 15.16
N SER A 3 -10.95 14.26 14.06
CA SER A 3 -10.43 12.90 13.98
C SER A 3 -9.19 12.66 14.86
N LEU A 4 -8.48 13.72 15.22
CA LEU A 4 -7.32 13.69 16.12
C LEU A 4 -7.73 14.05 17.58
N SER A 5 -9.02 14.20 17.87
CA SER A 5 -9.57 14.57 19.19
C SER A 5 -8.97 15.85 19.78
N LEU A 6 -8.48 16.78 18.94
CA LEU A 6 -7.88 18.03 19.37
C LEU A 6 -8.95 19.10 19.59
N THR A 7 -8.81 19.88 20.68
CA THR A 7 -9.56 21.14 20.88
C THR A 7 -9.08 22.21 19.90
N ARG A 8 -9.83 23.29 19.72
CA ARG A 8 -9.39 24.43 18.89
C ARG A 8 -8.18 25.14 19.50
N GLU A 9 -8.06 25.13 20.81
CA GLU A 9 -6.90 25.70 21.52
C GLU A 9 -5.63 24.92 21.18
N GLU A 10 -5.65 23.60 21.35
CA GLU A 10 -4.53 22.72 21.02
C GLU A 10 -4.15 22.80 19.54
N ALA A 11 -5.14 22.83 18.64
CA ALA A 11 -4.89 23.00 17.22
C ALA A 11 -4.27 24.37 16.91
N SER A 12 -4.72 25.45 17.59
CA SER A 12 -4.14 26.79 17.45
C SER A 12 -2.67 26.81 17.87
N GLN A 13 -2.36 26.19 19.00
CA GLN A 13 -0.96 26.10 19.49
C GLN A 13 -0.07 25.29 18.55
N ARG A 14 -0.55 24.15 18.05
CA ARG A 14 0.22 23.28 17.14
C ARG A 14 0.44 23.88 15.75
N THR A 15 -0.56 24.57 15.21
CA THR A 15 -0.52 25.09 13.85
C THR A 15 -0.02 26.52 13.76
N GLY A 16 0.02 27.26 14.88
CA GLY A 16 0.32 28.69 14.90
C GLY A 16 -0.73 29.56 14.19
N LEU A 17 -1.96 29.02 13.98
CA LEU A 17 -3.09 29.76 13.44
C LEU A 17 -4.02 30.21 14.57
N ALA A 18 -4.55 31.44 14.48
CA ALA A 18 -5.49 31.93 15.48
C ALA A 18 -6.77 31.05 15.52
N ARG A 19 -7.34 30.88 16.72
CA ARG A 19 -8.58 30.11 16.91
C ARG A 19 -9.75 30.59 16.02
N SER A 20 -9.84 31.91 15.84
CA SER A 20 -10.83 32.52 14.95
C SER A 20 -10.63 32.13 13.48
N THR A 21 -9.37 32.03 13.03
CA THR A 21 -9.03 31.58 11.68
C THR A 21 -9.38 30.11 11.50
N LEU A 22 -9.02 29.24 12.46
CA LEU A 22 -9.40 27.84 12.45
C LEU A 22 -10.91 27.67 12.41
N SER A 23 -11.66 28.42 13.22
CA SER A 23 -13.11 28.39 13.23
C SER A 23 -13.72 28.78 11.89
N LYS A 24 -13.22 29.82 11.24
CA LYS A 24 -13.68 30.26 9.92
C LYS A 24 -13.40 29.23 8.83
N ILE A 25 -12.23 28.58 8.86
CA ILE A 25 -11.88 27.51 7.92
C ILE A 25 -12.78 26.28 8.14
N GLU A 26 -12.96 25.85 9.40
CA GLU A 26 -13.82 24.69 9.75
C GLU A 26 -15.28 24.89 9.36
N ASN A 27 -15.76 26.12 9.39
CA ASN A 27 -17.15 26.47 9.01
C ASN A 27 -17.27 26.94 7.55
N GLU A 28 -16.24 26.70 6.73
CA GLU A 28 -16.21 27.05 5.29
C GLU A 28 -16.46 28.56 5.00
N GLN A 29 -16.22 29.42 6.00
CA GLN A 29 -16.39 30.86 5.86
C GLN A 29 -15.25 31.55 5.12
N ILE A 30 -14.07 30.92 5.10
CA ILE A 30 -12.91 31.38 4.33
C ILE A 30 -12.17 30.18 3.73
N SER A 31 -11.62 30.36 2.54
CA SER A 31 -10.65 29.42 1.97
C SER A 31 -9.27 29.70 2.57
N PRO A 32 -8.56 28.69 3.09
CA PRO A 32 -7.22 28.87 3.61
C PRO A 32 -6.24 29.24 2.50
N THR A 33 -5.31 30.15 2.78
CA THR A 33 -4.16 30.40 1.91
C THR A 33 -3.23 29.17 1.90
N PHE A 34 -2.35 29.05 0.91
CA PHE A 34 -1.37 27.96 0.85
C PHE A 34 -0.50 27.89 2.11
N THR A 35 -0.08 29.04 2.63
CA THR A 35 0.68 29.11 3.90
C THR A 35 -0.15 28.57 5.09
N ALA A 36 -1.46 28.85 5.14
CA ALA A 36 -2.32 28.31 6.18
C ALA A 36 -2.48 26.79 6.03
N VAL A 37 -2.58 26.27 4.79
CA VAL A 37 -2.60 24.83 4.50
C VAL A 37 -1.32 24.14 4.98
N GLN A 38 -0.14 24.73 4.71
CA GLN A 38 1.14 24.21 5.21
C GLN A 38 1.21 24.19 6.75
N LYS A 39 0.78 25.28 7.40
CA LYS A 39 0.74 25.35 8.88
C LYS A 39 -0.21 24.30 9.47
N LEU A 40 -1.37 24.06 8.82
CA LEU A 40 -2.31 23.01 9.23
C LEU A 40 -1.67 21.63 9.08
N ALA A 41 -1.08 21.32 7.93
CA ALA A 41 -0.44 20.03 7.67
C ALA A 41 0.67 19.75 8.69
N ASN A 42 1.60 20.68 8.88
CA ASN A 42 2.71 20.56 9.82
C ASN A 42 2.23 20.43 11.28
N GLY A 43 1.34 21.32 11.72
CA GLY A 43 0.86 21.33 13.11
C GLY A 43 -0.03 20.14 13.47
N LEU A 44 -0.71 19.55 12.49
CA LEU A 44 -1.52 18.34 12.66
C LEU A 44 -0.75 17.05 12.33
N GLN A 45 0.50 17.18 11.87
CA GLN A 45 1.36 16.05 11.45
C GLN A 45 0.68 15.15 10.40
N ILE A 46 0.10 15.77 9.38
CA ILE A 46 -0.57 15.11 8.26
C ILE A 46 -0.05 15.68 6.94
N ASP A 47 -0.14 14.92 5.88
CA ASP A 47 0.21 15.41 4.55
C ASP A 47 -0.85 16.35 3.98
N ILE A 48 -0.43 17.32 3.16
CA ILE A 48 -1.33 18.29 2.52
C ILE A 48 -2.52 17.60 1.80
N PRO A 49 -2.35 16.51 1.02
CA PRO A 49 -3.47 15.79 0.42
C PRO A 49 -4.51 15.28 1.43
N GLN A 50 -4.11 14.93 2.63
CA GLN A 50 -5.03 14.44 3.68
C GLN A 50 -5.98 15.54 4.20
N LEU A 51 -5.61 16.82 4.09
CA LEU A 51 -6.49 17.95 4.43
C LEU A 51 -7.69 18.06 3.49
N PHE A 52 -7.53 17.63 2.25
CA PHE A 52 -8.57 17.67 1.20
C PHE A 52 -9.26 16.31 1.00
N ALA A 53 -8.78 15.28 1.67
CA ALA A 53 -9.45 13.99 1.68
C ALA A 53 -10.82 14.13 2.37
N LYS A 54 -11.88 13.63 1.73
CA LYS A 54 -13.19 13.55 2.39
C LYS A 54 -13.03 12.82 3.72
N PRO A 55 -13.67 13.31 4.81
CA PRO A 55 -13.63 12.62 6.09
C PRO A 55 -14.01 11.16 5.85
N ARG A 56 -13.13 10.25 6.18
CA ARG A 56 -13.49 8.83 6.22
C ARG A 56 -14.53 8.71 7.32
N SER A 57 -15.78 8.53 6.95
CA SER A 57 -16.73 8.03 7.93
C SER A 57 -16.12 6.73 8.48
N ALA A 58 -15.88 6.72 9.78
CA ALA A 58 -15.37 5.55 10.50
C ALA A 58 -16.43 4.42 10.57
N MET A 59 -17.45 4.46 9.74
CA MET A 59 -18.36 3.35 9.56
C MET A 59 -17.57 2.26 8.84
N ALA A 60 -17.29 1.19 9.56
CA ALA A 60 -16.89 -0.05 8.95
C ALA A 60 -17.87 -0.30 7.80
N SER A 61 -17.39 -0.28 6.56
CA SER A 61 -18.30 -0.37 5.39
C SER A 61 -19.00 -1.74 5.31
N GLY A 62 -18.63 -2.69 6.18
CA GLY A 62 -19.15 -4.06 6.18
C GLY A 62 -18.88 -4.83 4.91
N ARG A 63 -18.03 -4.31 4.01
CA ARG A 63 -17.72 -4.94 2.72
C ARG A 63 -16.95 -6.24 2.94
N ARG A 64 -17.39 -7.28 2.27
CA ARG A 64 -16.67 -8.54 2.20
C ARG A 64 -16.86 -9.14 0.82
N VAL A 65 -15.89 -9.95 0.38
CA VAL A 65 -15.97 -10.76 -0.82
C VAL A 65 -15.27 -12.09 -0.53
N LEU A 66 -15.73 -13.14 -1.12
CA LEU A 66 -15.11 -14.45 -1.08
C LEU A 66 -14.67 -14.82 -2.50
N THR A 67 -13.38 -15.00 -2.69
CA THR A 67 -12.84 -15.68 -3.87
C THR A 67 -12.58 -17.12 -3.48
N LYS A 68 -13.30 -18.07 -4.06
CA LYS A 68 -13.06 -19.50 -3.80
C LYS A 68 -11.76 -19.94 -4.45
N SER A 69 -11.23 -21.07 -4.00
CA SER A 69 -10.01 -21.65 -4.56
C SER A 69 -10.15 -21.90 -6.07
N GLY A 70 -9.22 -21.35 -6.85
CA GLY A 70 -9.21 -21.43 -8.31
C GLY A 70 -10.23 -20.55 -9.04
N GLU A 71 -10.97 -19.69 -8.34
CA GLU A 71 -11.94 -18.74 -8.93
C GLU A 71 -11.41 -17.30 -9.00
N GLY A 72 -10.12 -17.07 -8.74
CA GLY A 72 -9.49 -15.76 -8.92
C GLY A 72 -9.39 -15.38 -10.40
N THR A 73 -9.21 -14.10 -10.68
CA THR A 73 -9.05 -13.61 -12.05
C THR A 73 -7.61 -13.84 -12.53
N PRO A 74 -7.39 -14.64 -13.59
CA PRO A 74 -6.03 -14.89 -14.09
C PRO A 74 -5.42 -13.64 -14.73
N HIS A 75 -4.14 -13.41 -14.47
CA HIS A 75 -3.34 -12.37 -15.10
C HIS A 75 -1.91 -12.88 -15.35
N PRO A 76 -1.70 -13.68 -16.42
CA PRO A 76 -0.39 -14.21 -16.73
C PRO A 76 0.53 -13.15 -17.34
N THR A 77 1.82 -13.23 -16.98
CA THR A 77 2.93 -12.48 -17.59
C THR A 77 4.00 -13.47 -18.08
N SER A 78 5.11 -12.99 -18.62
CA SER A 78 6.24 -13.85 -19.01
C SER A 78 6.92 -14.53 -17.81
N THR A 79 6.98 -13.84 -16.67
CA THR A 79 7.70 -14.24 -15.46
C THR A 79 6.81 -14.79 -14.35
N TYR A 80 5.53 -14.41 -14.36
CA TYR A 80 4.56 -14.74 -13.32
C TYR A 80 3.23 -15.21 -13.89
N GLU A 81 2.55 -16.05 -13.14
CA GLU A 81 1.14 -16.37 -13.35
C GLU A 81 0.36 -15.93 -12.12
N HIS A 82 -0.25 -14.76 -12.22
CA HIS A 82 -1.04 -14.19 -11.12
C HIS A 82 -2.49 -14.68 -11.16
N GLU A 83 -3.04 -14.95 -9.99
CA GLU A 83 -4.47 -15.14 -9.73
C GLU A 83 -4.93 -13.98 -8.82
N LEU A 84 -5.58 -12.96 -9.40
CA LEU A 84 -6.06 -11.80 -8.67
C LEU A 84 -7.25 -12.18 -7.79
N LEU A 85 -7.19 -11.80 -6.50
CA LEU A 85 -8.23 -12.12 -5.53
C LEU A 85 -9.10 -10.89 -5.23
N SER A 86 -10.35 -11.16 -4.84
CA SER A 86 -11.29 -10.10 -4.39
C SER A 86 -11.52 -9.01 -5.45
N THR A 87 -11.57 -9.37 -6.72
CA THR A 87 -11.68 -8.42 -7.85
C THR A 87 -13.01 -7.68 -7.88
N GLU A 88 -14.07 -8.20 -7.26
CA GLU A 88 -15.38 -7.57 -7.16
C GLU A 88 -15.39 -6.36 -6.21
N LEU A 89 -14.40 -6.22 -5.33
CA LEU A 89 -14.30 -5.07 -4.44
C LEU A 89 -13.55 -3.91 -5.10
N ALA A 90 -14.28 -2.85 -5.42
CA ALA A 90 -13.68 -1.59 -5.84
C ALA A 90 -13.02 -0.83 -4.66
N ARG A 91 -12.03 0.02 -4.96
CA ARG A 91 -11.35 0.89 -3.99
C ARG A 91 -10.75 0.12 -2.79
N LYS A 92 -10.13 -1.00 -3.07
CA LYS A 92 -9.33 -1.75 -2.08
C LYS A 92 -8.08 -0.95 -1.71
N LYS A 93 -7.59 -1.13 -0.48
CA LYS A 93 -6.28 -0.62 -0.06
C LYS A 93 -5.17 -1.65 -0.27
N MET A 94 -5.52 -2.93 -0.25
CA MET A 94 -4.64 -4.04 -0.57
C MET A 94 -5.12 -4.66 -1.88
N VAL A 95 -4.18 -5.15 -2.67
CA VAL A 95 -4.42 -5.90 -3.92
C VAL A 95 -3.83 -7.30 -3.72
N PRO A 96 -4.55 -8.21 -3.05
CA PRO A 96 -4.05 -9.56 -2.81
C PRO A 96 -4.15 -10.39 -4.08
N PHE A 97 -3.11 -11.19 -4.34
CA PHE A 97 -3.09 -12.17 -5.42
C PHE A 97 -2.19 -13.34 -5.06
N LYS A 98 -2.51 -14.52 -5.58
CA LYS A 98 -1.60 -15.67 -5.58
C LYS A 98 -0.77 -15.63 -6.86
N THR A 99 0.49 -16.00 -6.76
CA THR A 99 1.40 -15.95 -7.88
C THR A 99 2.21 -17.23 -7.96
N ARG A 100 2.17 -17.89 -9.12
CA ARG A 100 3.19 -18.86 -9.50
C ARG A 100 4.35 -18.13 -10.11
N VAL A 101 5.54 -18.32 -9.53
CA VAL A 101 6.78 -17.70 -9.98
C VAL A 101 7.40 -18.58 -11.05
N ARG A 102 7.32 -18.18 -12.33
CA ARG A 102 7.84 -18.93 -13.49
C ARG A 102 9.28 -18.58 -13.80
N ALA A 103 9.71 -17.38 -13.48
CA ALA A 103 11.09 -16.94 -13.68
C ALA A 103 12.08 -17.90 -12.99
N ARG A 104 13.15 -18.24 -13.67
CA ARG A 104 14.24 -19.11 -13.19
C ARG A 104 15.55 -18.37 -13.01
N SER A 105 15.64 -17.15 -13.56
CA SER A 105 16.78 -16.27 -13.47
C SER A 105 16.32 -14.84 -13.34
N PHE A 106 17.13 -13.99 -12.71
CA PHE A 106 16.90 -12.54 -12.71
C PHE A 106 16.91 -11.96 -14.13
N ASP A 107 17.67 -12.56 -15.04
CA ASP A 107 17.75 -12.12 -16.44
C ASP A 107 16.41 -12.25 -17.20
N ASP A 108 15.47 -13.07 -16.70
CA ASP A 108 14.14 -13.20 -17.29
C ASP A 108 13.31 -11.91 -17.20
N PHE A 109 13.71 -10.95 -16.37
CA PHE A 109 12.99 -9.68 -16.16
C PHE A 109 13.46 -8.55 -17.08
N GLY A 110 14.66 -8.59 -17.58
CA GLY A 110 15.26 -7.52 -18.41
C GLY A 110 15.59 -6.25 -17.61
N ASP A 111 14.80 -5.85 -16.63
CA ASP A 111 15.05 -4.75 -15.70
C ASP A 111 14.26 -4.97 -14.39
N TRP A 112 14.57 -4.17 -13.39
CA TRP A 112 13.86 -4.16 -12.11
C TRP A 112 12.40 -3.77 -12.26
N VAL A 113 11.50 -4.50 -11.59
CA VAL A 113 10.11 -4.05 -11.39
C VAL A 113 10.10 -3.03 -10.25
N ARG A 114 9.42 -1.90 -10.45
CA ARG A 114 9.23 -0.85 -9.42
C ARG A 114 7.83 -0.25 -9.57
N HIS A 115 7.19 0.03 -8.45
CA HIS A 115 5.93 0.78 -8.42
C HIS A 115 5.69 1.42 -7.04
N GLU A 116 4.74 2.33 -6.95
CA GLU A 116 4.37 2.92 -5.67
C GLU A 116 3.72 1.89 -4.75
N GLY A 117 3.98 2.03 -3.45
CA GLY A 117 3.36 1.24 -2.39
C GLY A 117 4.34 0.35 -1.65
N GLU A 118 3.77 -0.54 -0.89
CA GLU A 118 4.44 -1.52 -0.04
C GLU A 118 3.90 -2.89 -0.37
N GLU A 119 4.74 -3.90 -0.28
CA GLU A 119 4.37 -5.28 -0.57
C GLU A 119 4.63 -6.19 0.61
N PHE A 120 3.72 -7.13 0.78
CA PHE A 120 3.87 -8.26 1.68
C PHE A 120 3.83 -9.56 0.87
N LEU A 121 4.82 -10.38 1.07
CA LEU A 121 5.00 -11.67 0.42
C LEU A 121 5.00 -12.80 1.46
N LEU A 122 4.23 -13.85 1.21
CA LEU A 122 4.26 -15.11 1.97
C LEU A 122 4.43 -16.27 1.01
N VAL A 123 5.47 -17.07 1.21
CA VAL A 123 5.70 -18.30 0.43
C VAL A 123 4.72 -19.38 0.88
N LEU A 124 3.91 -19.88 -0.03
CA LEU A 124 2.93 -20.95 0.23
C LEU A 124 3.49 -22.33 -0.12
N GLU A 125 4.21 -22.45 -1.25
CA GLU A 125 4.76 -23.70 -1.75
C GLU A 125 6.10 -23.44 -2.45
N GLY A 126 7.02 -24.38 -2.35
CA GLY A 126 8.29 -24.34 -3.04
C GLY A 126 9.33 -23.46 -2.36
N GLU A 127 10.33 -23.09 -3.14
CA GLU A 127 11.46 -22.25 -2.75
C GLU A 127 11.69 -21.19 -3.81
N LEU A 128 12.01 -19.98 -3.41
CA LEU A 128 12.29 -18.85 -4.29
C LEU A 128 13.44 -17.99 -3.77
N ALA A 129 14.02 -17.18 -4.63
CA ALA A 129 14.89 -16.07 -4.27
C ALA A 129 14.15 -14.74 -4.51
N LEU A 130 14.12 -13.89 -3.49
CA LEU A 130 13.70 -12.50 -3.62
C LEU A 130 14.94 -11.65 -3.87
N TYR A 131 14.99 -11.04 -5.04
CA TYR A 131 15.98 -10.04 -5.43
C TYR A 131 15.43 -8.66 -5.11
N THR A 132 16.22 -7.85 -4.43
CA THR A 132 15.90 -6.44 -4.17
C THR A 132 17.13 -5.58 -4.45
N GLU A 133 16.91 -4.38 -4.98
CA GLU A 133 17.96 -3.53 -5.54
C GLU A 133 19.08 -3.16 -4.55
N PHE A 134 18.73 -3.01 -3.27
CA PHE A 134 19.66 -2.49 -2.24
C PHE A 134 20.21 -3.57 -1.31
N TYR A 135 19.81 -4.81 -1.50
CA TYR A 135 20.20 -5.92 -0.63
C TYR A 135 20.61 -7.14 -1.45
N GLU A 136 21.41 -8.01 -0.84
CA GLU A 136 21.71 -9.33 -1.42
C GLU A 136 20.42 -10.15 -1.57
N PRO A 137 20.31 -10.96 -2.62
CA PRO A 137 19.17 -11.84 -2.79
C PRO A 137 18.97 -12.77 -1.60
N VAL A 138 17.72 -12.95 -1.20
CA VAL A 138 17.34 -13.79 -0.06
C VAL A 138 16.57 -15.01 -0.54
N ALA A 139 17.04 -16.22 -0.19
CA ALA A 139 16.29 -17.45 -0.41
C ALA A 139 15.19 -17.58 0.65
N MET A 140 13.97 -17.97 0.20
CA MET A 140 12.79 -18.11 1.03
C MET A 140 12.12 -19.45 0.72
N VAL A 141 11.67 -20.13 1.77
CA VAL A 141 10.93 -21.40 1.70
C VAL A 141 9.49 -21.24 2.17
N ALA A 142 8.67 -22.27 1.95
CA ALA A 142 7.27 -22.25 2.40
C ALA A 142 7.14 -21.90 3.89
N GLY A 143 6.31 -20.89 4.19
CA GLY A 143 6.11 -20.31 5.51
C GLY A 143 6.90 -19.03 5.77
N ASP A 144 7.94 -18.73 5.00
CA ASP A 144 8.68 -17.47 5.12
C ASP A 144 7.88 -16.31 4.53
N SER A 145 8.06 -15.13 5.11
CA SER A 145 7.42 -13.90 4.63
C SER A 145 8.39 -12.73 4.60
N MET A 146 8.15 -11.79 3.71
CA MET A 146 8.90 -10.55 3.58
C MET A 146 7.95 -9.38 3.41
N TYR A 147 8.31 -8.24 3.97
CA TYR A 147 7.67 -6.94 3.75
C TYR A 147 8.71 -5.96 3.24
N TYR A 148 8.39 -5.21 2.18
CA TYR A 148 9.34 -4.26 1.56
C TYR A 148 8.63 -3.13 0.82
N ASP A 149 9.36 -2.04 0.62
CA ASP A 149 8.91 -0.91 -0.19
C ASP A 149 8.99 -1.26 -1.69
N ALA A 150 7.88 -1.23 -2.41
CA ALA A 150 7.80 -1.59 -3.81
C ALA A 150 8.44 -0.56 -4.76
N ASN A 151 8.81 0.63 -4.26
CA ASN A 151 9.65 1.61 -4.98
C ASN A 151 11.09 1.11 -5.17
N MET A 152 11.56 0.24 -4.29
CA MET A 152 12.82 -0.48 -4.45
C MET A 152 12.65 -1.53 -5.54
N GLY A 153 13.59 -1.59 -6.48
CA GLY A 153 13.59 -2.61 -7.53
C GLY A 153 13.51 -4.01 -6.92
N HIS A 154 12.59 -4.83 -7.42
CA HIS A 154 12.36 -6.18 -6.89
C HIS A 154 12.01 -7.18 -7.98
N ALA A 155 12.31 -8.46 -7.73
CA ALA A 155 11.98 -9.59 -8.60
C ALA A 155 12.00 -10.91 -7.81
N LEU A 156 11.09 -11.83 -8.15
CA LEU A 156 11.04 -13.18 -7.57
C LEU A 156 11.47 -14.21 -8.60
N VAL A 157 12.36 -15.10 -8.21
CA VAL A 157 12.86 -16.19 -9.02
C VAL A 157 12.59 -17.51 -8.30
N SER A 158 11.96 -18.48 -8.97
CA SER A 158 11.73 -19.81 -8.40
C SER A 158 13.02 -20.63 -8.41
N LEU A 159 13.36 -21.20 -7.26
CA LEU A 159 14.49 -22.12 -7.07
C LEU A 159 14.09 -23.59 -7.10
N SER A 160 12.79 -23.88 -6.91
CA SER A 160 12.26 -25.25 -6.96
C SER A 160 12.14 -25.77 -8.38
N GLU A 161 12.13 -27.10 -8.57
CA GLU A 161 11.85 -27.74 -9.87
C GLU A 161 10.46 -27.36 -10.39
N VAL A 162 9.44 -27.31 -9.53
CA VAL A 162 8.12 -26.76 -9.80
C VAL A 162 8.09 -25.28 -9.42
N ASP A 163 7.20 -24.53 -10.08
CA ASP A 163 7.04 -23.11 -9.82
C ASP A 163 6.65 -22.85 -8.36
N ALA A 164 7.38 -21.99 -7.67
CA ALA A 164 7.02 -21.57 -6.33
C ALA A 164 5.67 -20.84 -6.33
N LEU A 165 4.87 -21.03 -5.29
CA LEU A 165 3.59 -20.36 -5.10
C LEU A 165 3.67 -19.39 -3.94
N VAL A 166 3.22 -18.17 -4.13
CA VAL A 166 3.21 -17.11 -3.10
C VAL A 166 1.84 -16.45 -2.97
N LEU A 167 1.54 -15.98 -1.78
CA LEU A 167 0.54 -14.93 -1.56
C LEU A 167 1.26 -13.59 -1.55
N TRP A 168 0.80 -12.69 -2.43
CA TRP A 168 1.41 -11.38 -2.62
C TRP A 168 0.39 -10.28 -2.43
#